data_0a4d6f3f561f416198a9216e8922e5a6
#
_entry.id   0a4d6f3f561f416198a9216e8922e5a6
#
_cell.length_a   1.000
_cell.length_b   1.000
_cell.length_c   1.000
_cell.angle_alpha   90.00
_cell.angle_beta   90.00
_cell.angle_gamma   90.00
#
_symmetry.space_group_name_H-M   'P 1'
#
loop_
_entity.id
_entity.type
_entity.pdbx_description
1 polymer ?
#
loop_
_entity_poly.entity_id
_entity_poly.type
_entity_poly.pdbx_seq_one_letter_code
_entity_poly.pdbx_strand_id
1 'polypeptide(L)'
;MRKELHCPQIIKDGKTIGYGGDQEWFPGDFQRLAGCGSVTGSNIAAIYALSREDFKDLYPIKDSQKAADYEQYLNLMQTMYRYMKPGFMGYPLIGRFAKDFKRYAKDHGITLSSEQLFLPQSREQALDFILPALKEDHPVAFLILRHPAHELREDNWHWVTITGFDEEEEKLIWSHCGECEEIDWNMLFDTDKKYYVGIVKFKEEE
;
A
#
# COMPACT_ATOMS: atom_id res chain seq x y z
N MET A 1 14.66 13.71 9.44
CA MET A 1 14.11 14.04 8.09
C MET A 1 12.74 13.40 7.95
N ARG A 2 11.73 14.18 7.48
CA ARG A 2 10.39 13.67 7.17
C ARG A 2 10.17 13.68 5.65
N LYS A 3 9.63 12.61 5.12
CA LYS A 3 9.18 12.51 3.72
C LYS A 3 7.85 11.77 3.66
N GLU A 4 6.94 12.28 2.83
CA GLU A 4 5.64 11.68 2.58
C GLU A 4 5.35 11.72 1.08
N LEU A 5 5.01 10.56 0.54
CA LEU A 5 4.57 10.41 -0.85
C LEU A 5 3.13 10.89 -1.00
N HIS A 6 2.80 11.23 -2.21
CA HIS A 6 1.48 11.78 -2.52
C HIS A 6 0.43 10.68 -2.65
N CYS A 7 -0.13 10.23 -1.54
CA CYS A 7 -1.32 9.39 -1.55
C CYS A 7 -2.57 10.24 -1.84
N PRO A 8 -3.43 9.86 -2.81
CA PRO A 8 -4.56 10.69 -3.19
C PRO A 8 -5.57 10.85 -2.05
N GLN A 9 -6.08 12.07 -1.90
CA GLN A 9 -7.28 12.32 -1.12
C GLN A 9 -8.50 11.95 -1.95
N ILE A 10 -9.40 11.16 -1.38
CA ILE A 10 -10.61 10.71 -2.08
C ILE A 10 -11.77 11.65 -1.75
N ILE A 11 -12.37 12.20 -2.81
CA ILE A 11 -13.44 13.19 -2.70
C ILE A 11 -14.77 12.56 -3.09
N LYS A 12 -15.76 12.69 -2.23
CA LYS A 12 -17.17 12.35 -2.50
C LYS A 12 -18.07 13.51 -2.07
N ASP A 13 -18.94 13.94 -2.97
CA ASP A 13 -19.88 15.05 -2.72
C ASP A 13 -19.18 16.32 -2.18
N GLY A 14 -17.98 16.62 -2.68
CA GLY A 14 -17.17 17.77 -2.29
C GLY A 14 -16.49 17.65 -0.91
N LYS A 15 -16.51 16.47 -0.30
CA LYS A 15 -15.86 16.19 0.99
C LYS A 15 -14.76 15.15 0.83
N THR A 16 -13.64 15.37 1.50
CA THR A 16 -12.61 14.33 1.64
C THR A 16 -13.15 13.21 2.53
N ILE A 17 -13.11 11.99 2.02
CA ILE A 17 -13.58 10.78 2.72
C ILE A 17 -12.48 9.75 2.90
N GLY A 18 -11.29 9.97 2.34
CA GLY A 18 -10.18 9.03 2.52
C GLY A 18 -8.83 9.58 2.08
N TYR A 19 -7.79 8.96 2.64
CA TYR A 19 -6.39 9.05 2.26
C TYR A 19 -6.00 7.71 1.63
N GLY A 20 -6.08 7.62 0.29
CA GLY A 20 -6.15 6.35 -0.41
C GLY A 20 -7.52 5.67 -0.23
N GLY A 21 -7.59 4.39 -0.57
CA GLY A 21 -8.83 3.62 -0.56
C GLY A 21 -9.15 2.97 0.77
N ASP A 22 -10.44 2.63 0.91
CA ASP A 22 -10.94 1.81 2.01
C ASP A 22 -11.69 0.59 1.45
N GLN A 23 -11.38 -0.60 1.97
CA GLN A 23 -12.05 -1.84 1.52
C GLN A 23 -13.56 -1.86 1.82
N GLU A 24 -14.03 -1.08 2.79
CA GLU A 24 -15.46 -0.96 3.09
C GLU A 24 -16.27 -0.33 1.94
N TRP A 25 -15.60 0.34 1.01
CA TRP A 25 -16.26 0.89 -0.18
C TRP A 25 -16.63 -0.17 -1.23
N PHE A 26 -16.07 -1.37 -1.16
CA PHE A 26 -16.43 -2.43 -2.10
C PHE A 26 -17.92 -2.82 -1.98
N PRO A 27 -18.60 -3.08 -3.12
CA PRO A 27 -20.02 -3.42 -3.10
C PRO A 27 -20.32 -4.83 -2.54
N GLY A 28 -19.36 -5.75 -2.63
CA GLY A 28 -19.56 -7.15 -2.22
C GLY A 28 -19.00 -7.43 -0.82
N ASP A 29 -19.72 -8.22 -0.02
CA ASP A 29 -19.32 -8.56 1.36
C ASP A 29 -17.93 -9.21 1.43
N PHE A 30 -17.65 -10.17 0.54
CA PHE A 30 -16.34 -10.83 0.51
C PHE A 30 -15.22 -9.88 0.05
N GLN A 31 -15.53 -8.89 -0.78
CA GLN A 31 -14.58 -7.86 -1.16
C GLN A 31 -14.25 -6.96 0.02
N ARG A 32 -15.24 -6.57 0.82
CA ARG A 32 -15.01 -5.82 2.07
C ARG A 32 -14.22 -6.61 3.08
N LEU A 33 -14.44 -7.92 3.17
CA LEU A 33 -13.72 -8.78 4.10
C LEU A 33 -12.26 -9.04 3.70
N ALA A 34 -11.95 -9.13 2.41
CA ALA A 34 -10.68 -9.66 1.93
C ALA A 34 -10.00 -8.78 0.85
N GLY A 35 -10.47 -7.55 0.65
CA GLY A 35 -10.03 -6.66 -0.41
C GLY A 35 -8.78 -5.81 -0.11
N CYS A 36 -8.22 -5.88 1.09
CA CYS A 36 -7.09 -5.03 1.52
C CYS A 36 -5.90 -5.05 0.53
N GLY A 37 -5.53 -6.22 0.01
CA GLY A 37 -4.46 -6.31 -0.99
C GLY A 37 -4.77 -5.53 -2.28
N SER A 38 -6.04 -5.53 -2.72
CA SER A 38 -6.47 -4.76 -3.88
C SER A 38 -6.48 -3.26 -3.60
N VAL A 39 -6.86 -2.84 -2.38
CA VAL A 39 -6.77 -1.44 -1.94
C VAL A 39 -5.32 -0.98 -1.94
N THR A 40 -4.42 -1.76 -1.33
CA THR A 40 -2.97 -1.45 -1.31
C THR A 40 -2.39 -1.35 -2.72
N GLY A 41 -2.75 -2.28 -3.63
CA GLY A 41 -2.35 -2.19 -5.03
C GLY A 41 -2.89 -0.93 -5.73
N SER A 42 -4.12 -0.52 -5.43
CA SER A 42 -4.71 0.71 -5.97
C SER A 42 -4.02 1.97 -5.44
N ASN A 43 -3.70 2.00 -4.15
CA ASN A 43 -2.94 3.10 -3.55
C ASN A 43 -1.57 3.25 -4.23
N ILE A 44 -0.83 2.13 -4.40
CA ILE A 44 0.47 2.14 -5.08
C ILE A 44 0.35 2.65 -6.51
N ALA A 45 -0.62 2.17 -7.28
CA ALA A 45 -0.86 2.61 -8.65
C ALA A 45 -1.16 4.12 -8.73
N ALA A 46 -2.00 4.62 -7.82
CA ALA A 46 -2.37 6.03 -7.77
C ALA A 46 -1.20 6.92 -7.32
N ILE A 47 -0.42 6.50 -6.32
CA ILE A 47 0.78 7.22 -5.86
C ILE A 47 1.79 7.34 -7.00
N TYR A 48 2.07 6.27 -7.72
CA TYR A 48 2.95 6.31 -8.88
C TYR A 48 2.43 7.25 -9.97
N ALA A 49 1.16 7.16 -10.32
CA ALA A 49 0.57 8.01 -11.34
C ALA A 49 0.59 9.51 -10.99
N LEU A 50 0.54 9.84 -9.69
CA LEU A 50 0.62 11.22 -9.18
C LEU A 50 2.05 11.75 -9.05
N SER A 51 3.00 10.85 -8.79
CA SER A 51 4.38 11.23 -8.49
C SER A 51 5.29 11.22 -9.72
N ARG A 52 4.92 10.44 -10.75
CA ARG A 52 5.80 10.15 -11.88
C ARG A 52 5.02 10.19 -13.22
N GLU A 53 5.46 11.07 -14.12
CA GLU A 53 4.84 11.22 -15.44
C GLU A 53 4.89 9.93 -16.29
N ASP A 54 5.97 9.17 -16.19
CA ASP A 54 6.17 7.87 -16.85
C ASP A 54 5.24 6.77 -16.33
N PHE A 55 4.61 6.95 -15.16
CA PHE A 55 3.67 6.02 -14.55
C PHE A 55 2.20 6.48 -14.58
N LYS A 56 1.90 7.60 -15.23
CA LYS A 56 0.55 8.18 -15.27
C LYS A 56 -0.54 7.21 -15.77
N ASP A 57 -0.17 6.26 -16.62
CA ASP A 57 -1.11 5.29 -17.19
C ASP A 57 -1.54 4.21 -16.18
N LEU A 58 -0.90 4.09 -15.00
CA LEU A 58 -1.36 3.21 -13.92
C LEU A 58 -2.69 3.67 -13.32
N TYR A 59 -2.94 4.97 -13.30
CA TYR A 59 -4.24 5.53 -12.91
C TYR A 59 -4.44 6.88 -13.59
N PRO A 60 -5.32 6.99 -14.59
CA PRO A 60 -5.54 8.23 -15.32
C PRO A 60 -6.27 9.25 -14.44
N ILE A 61 -5.53 9.95 -13.59
CA ILE A 61 -6.03 11.06 -12.80
C ILE A 61 -6.13 12.28 -13.71
N LYS A 62 -7.35 12.76 -13.90
CA LYS A 62 -7.61 13.91 -14.78
C LYS A 62 -7.35 15.26 -14.11
N ASP A 63 -7.13 15.29 -12.80
CA ASP A 63 -7.02 16.54 -12.06
C ASP A 63 -5.64 16.68 -11.42
N SER A 64 -5.03 17.86 -11.65
CA SER A 64 -3.73 18.25 -11.07
C SER A 64 -3.77 18.50 -9.55
N GLN A 65 -4.93 18.37 -8.90
CA GLN A 65 -5.15 18.73 -7.49
C GLN A 65 -4.82 17.62 -6.50
N LYS A 66 -4.19 16.51 -6.96
CA LYS A 66 -3.77 15.45 -6.02
C LYS A 66 -4.96 14.77 -5.29
N ALA A 67 -6.15 14.94 -5.78
CA ALA A 67 -7.38 14.34 -5.29
C ALA A 67 -7.99 13.45 -6.35
N ALA A 68 -8.66 12.41 -5.93
CA ALA A 68 -9.37 11.47 -6.80
C ALA A 68 -10.87 11.48 -6.47
N ASP A 69 -11.69 11.43 -7.50
CA ASP A 69 -13.12 11.23 -7.34
C ASP A 69 -13.41 9.83 -6.82
N TYR A 70 -14.33 9.70 -5.88
CA TYR A 70 -14.70 8.45 -5.23
C TYR A 70 -15.09 7.35 -6.22
N GLU A 71 -15.95 7.65 -7.19
CA GLU A 71 -16.43 6.62 -8.13
C GLU A 71 -15.30 6.16 -9.07
N GLN A 72 -14.42 7.07 -9.48
CA GLN A 72 -13.25 6.72 -10.29
C GLN A 72 -12.28 5.86 -9.46
N TYR A 73 -12.06 6.20 -8.19
CA TYR A 73 -11.17 5.44 -7.33
C TYR A 73 -11.73 4.06 -6.98
N LEU A 74 -13.02 3.97 -6.71
CA LEU A 74 -13.71 2.70 -6.51
C LEU A 74 -13.60 1.80 -7.75
N ASN A 75 -13.67 2.38 -8.95
CA ASN A 75 -13.46 1.64 -10.19
C ASN A 75 -12.01 1.13 -10.33
N LEU A 76 -11.00 1.92 -9.92
CA LEU A 76 -9.62 1.45 -9.82
C LEU A 76 -9.51 0.26 -8.85
N MET A 77 -10.09 0.37 -7.65
CA MET A 77 -10.09 -0.69 -6.65
C MET A 77 -10.75 -1.97 -7.18
N GLN A 78 -11.90 -1.87 -7.84
CA GLN A 78 -12.57 -3.01 -8.47
C GLN A 78 -11.76 -3.63 -9.61
N THR A 79 -11.06 -2.80 -10.39
CA THR A 79 -10.15 -3.27 -11.42
C THR A 79 -8.98 -4.02 -10.80
N MET A 80 -8.32 -3.44 -9.80
CA MET A 80 -7.24 -4.09 -9.07
C MET A 80 -7.69 -5.41 -8.43
N TYR A 81 -8.92 -5.48 -7.92
CA TYR A 81 -9.47 -6.70 -7.36
C TYR A 81 -9.56 -7.85 -8.38
N ARG A 82 -9.73 -7.56 -9.68
CA ARG A 82 -9.72 -8.61 -10.72
C ARG A 82 -8.32 -9.21 -10.90
N TYR A 83 -7.26 -8.44 -10.69
CA TYR A 83 -5.88 -8.90 -10.69
C TYR A 83 -5.50 -9.60 -9.39
N MET A 84 -5.88 -9.01 -8.26
CA MET A 84 -5.52 -9.43 -6.90
C MET A 84 -6.68 -10.12 -6.18
N LYS A 85 -7.38 -11.02 -6.87
CA LYS A 85 -8.54 -11.71 -6.31
C LYS A 85 -8.12 -12.58 -5.13
N PRO A 86 -8.65 -12.35 -3.91
CA PRO A 86 -8.32 -13.18 -2.76
C PRO A 86 -8.86 -14.61 -2.90
N GLY A 87 -8.18 -15.55 -2.27
CA GLY A 87 -8.66 -16.91 -2.08
C GLY A 87 -9.46 -17.04 -0.79
N PHE A 88 -9.82 -18.28 -0.42
CA PHE A 88 -10.53 -18.56 0.84
C PHE A 88 -9.79 -18.05 2.09
N MET A 89 -8.45 -18.08 2.08
CA MET A 89 -7.58 -17.56 3.14
C MET A 89 -7.17 -16.10 2.92
N GLY A 90 -7.96 -15.30 2.21
CA GLY A 90 -7.59 -13.93 1.87
C GLY A 90 -6.44 -13.84 0.84
N TYR A 91 -5.54 -12.88 1.04
CA TYR A 91 -4.44 -12.59 0.09
C TYR A 91 -3.07 -12.50 0.82
N PRO A 92 -2.58 -13.60 1.45
CA PRO A 92 -1.47 -13.55 2.41
C PRO A 92 -0.07 -13.70 1.82
N LEU A 93 0.09 -13.75 0.49
CA LEU A 93 1.36 -14.09 -0.15
C LEU A 93 1.99 -12.88 -0.85
N ILE A 94 3.13 -12.40 -0.31
CA ILE A 94 3.87 -11.25 -0.89
C ILE A 94 4.30 -11.49 -2.33
N GLY A 95 4.75 -12.71 -2.66
CA GLY A 95 5.13 -13.05 -4.04
C GLY A 95 3.96 -13.02 -5.01
N ARG A 96 2.74 -13.38 -4.55
CA ARG A 96 1.53 -13.26 -5.35
C ARG A 96 1.14 -11.80 -5.55
N PHE A 97 1.21 -10.99 -4.49
CA PHE A 97 0.99 -9.55 -4.56
C PHE A 97 1.91 -8.90 -5.61
N ALA A 98 3.22 -9.16 -5.50
CA ALA A 98 4.21 -8.64 -6.43
C ALA A 98 3.95 -9.07 -7.88
N LYS A 99 3.64 -10.34 -8.11
CA LYS A 99 3.31 -10.87 -9.44
C LYS A 99 2.06 -10.22 -10.02
N ASP A 100 0.99 -10.11 -9.24
CA ASP A 100 -0.30 -9.63 -9.72
C ASP A 100 -0.27 -8.12 -9.96
N PHE A 101 0.45 -7.34 -9.13
CA PHE A 101 0.67 -5.91 -9.38
C PHE A 101 1.51 -5.67 -10.64
N LYS A 102 2.60 -6.42 -10.84
CA LYS A 102 3.41 -6.34 -12.07
C LYS A 102 2.59 -6.66 -13.33
N ARG A 103 1.67 -7.61 -13.24
CA ARG A 103 0.75 -7.92 -14.35
C ARG A 103 -0.17 -6.74 -14.63
N TYR A 104 -0.74 -6.12 -13.60
CA TYR A 104 -1.54 -4.90 -13.75
C TYR A 104 -0.73 -3.78 -14.42
N ALA A 105 0.48 -3.49 -13.93
CA ALA A 105 1.36 -2.47 -14.51
C ALA A 105 1.70 -2.75 -15.97
N LYS A 106 2.03 -4.01 -16.31
CA LYS A 106 2.33 -4.43 -17.67
C LYS A 106 1.16 -4.23 -18.64
N ASP A 107 -0.06 -4.52 -18.20
CA ASP A 107 -1.27 -4.31 -19.00
C ASP A 107 -1.56 -2.81 -19.22
N HIS A 108 -0.91 -1.93 -18.43
CA HIS A 108 -0.91 -0.46 -18.58
C HIS A 108 0.39 0.08 -19.21
N GLY A 109 1.18 -0.81 -19.85
CA GLY A 109 2.38 -0.41 -20.61
C GLY A 109 3.63 -0.19 -19.77
N ILE A 110 3.62 -0.52 -18.47
CA ILE A 110 4.72 -0.26 -17.52
C ILE A 110 5.32 -1.58 -17.06
N THR A 111 6.64 -1.76 -17.27
CA THR A 111 7.36 -2.94 -16.80
C THR A 111 8.05 -2.64 -15.48
N LEU A 112 7.71 -3.41 -14.46
CA LEU A 112 8.24 -3.26 -13.10
C LEU A 112 9.03 -4.50 -12.67
N SER A 113 10.14 -4.28 -12.00
CA SER A 113 10.77 -5.25 -11.10
C SER A 113 10.18 -5.15 -9.69
N SER A 114 10.38 -6.17 -8.87
CA SER A 114 9.94 -6.16 -7.49
C SER A 114 10.96 -6.78 -6.58
N GLU A 115 11.14 -6.19 -5.42
CA GLU A 115 11.92 -6.74 -4.31
C GLU A 115 10.96 -7.08 -3.17
N GLN A 116 11.28 -8.15 -2.44
CA GLN A 116 10.42 -8.66 -1.37
C GLN A 116 11.26 -9.02 -0.16
N LEU A 117 10.75 -8.69 1.02
CA LEU A 117 11.34 -9.07 2.29
C LEU A 117 10.25 -9.70 3.17
N PHE A 118 10.43 -10.96 3.55
CA PHE A 118 9.52 -11.66 4.44
C PHE A 118 10.24 -12.00 5.73
N LEU A 119 9.62 -11.69 6.87
CA LEU A 119 10.18 -11.90 8.20
C LEU A 119 11.56 -11.21 8.36
N PRO A 120 11.64 -9.87 8.34
CA PRO A 120 12.87 -9.17 8.62
C PRO A 120 13.46 -9.63 9.96
N GLN A 121 14.77 -9.84 9.99
CA GLN A 121 15.46 -10.38 11.15
C GLN A 121 15.78 -9.30 12.20
N SER A 122 15.70 -8.04 11.80
CA SER A 122 15.89 -6.89 12.68
C SER A 122 15.16 -5.67 12.13
N ARG A 123 14.99 -4.64 12.98
CA ARG A 123 14.48 -3.34 12.60
C ARG A 123 15.32 -2.72 11.49
N GLU A 124 16.65 -2.77 11.63
CA GLU A 124 17.58 -2.21 10.66
C GLU A 124 17.35 -2.82 9.28
N GLN A 125 17.21 -4.15 9.19
CA GLN A 125 16.93 -4.83 7.93
C GLN A 125 15.61 -4.36 7.31
N ALA A 126 14.57 -4.18 8.12
CA ALA A 126 13.29 -3.68 7.62
C ALA A 126 13.39 -2.23 7.12
N LEU A 127 14.05 -1.35 7.90
CA LEU A 127 14.20 0.05 7.55
C LEU A 127 15.15 0.25 6.36
N ASP A 128 16.23 -0.50 6.24
CA ASP A 128 17.14 -0.50 5.09
C ASP A 128 16.43 -0.96 3.80
N PHE A 129 15.36 -1.73 3.93
CA PHE A 129 14.54 -2.12 2.80
C PHE A 129 13.49 -1.06 2.45
N ILE A 130 12.86 -0.43 3.45
CA ILE A 130 11.73 0.50 3.28
C ILE A 130 12.22 1.92 2.94
N LEU A 131 13.13 2.49 3.75
CA LEU A 131 13.46 3.92 3.66
C LEU A 131 14.08 4.33 2.32
N PRO A 132 15.01 3.55 1.70
CA PRO A 132 15.51 3.89 0.38
C PRO A 132 14.42 3.96 -0.69
N ALA A 133 13.45 3.03 -0.67
CA ALA A 133 12.33 3.04 -1.60
C ALA A 133 11.51 4.34 -1.48
N LEU A 134 11.14 4.71 -0.26
CA LEU A 134 10.40 5.95 -0.01
C LEU A 134 11.20 7.20 -0.39
N LYS A 135 12.53 7.19 -0.18
CA LYS A 135 13.43 8.29 -0.59
C LYS A 135 13.45 8.47 -2.11
N GLU A 136 13.24 7.40 -2.87
CA GLU A 136 13.20 7.36 -4.33
C GLU A 136 11.77 7.45 -4.90
N ASP A 137 10.80 7.88 -4.10
CA ASP A 137 9.38 8.03 -4.46
C ASP A 137 8.67 6.70 -4.80
N HIS A 138 9.14 5.59 -4.24
CA HIS A 138 8.49 4.29 -4.36
C HIS A 138 7.66 3.96 -3.11
N PRO A 139 6.32 3.86 -3.22
CA PRO A 139 5.48 3.39 -2.13
C PRO A 139 5.74 1.91 -1.85
N VAL A 140 5.51 1.50 -0.60
CA VAL A 140 5.80 0.15 -0.14
C VAL A 140 4.52 -0.55 0.31
N ALA A 141 4.27 -1.75 -0.21
CA ALA A 141 3.21 -2.61 0.31
C ALA A 141 3.69 -3.33 1.56
N PHE A 142 2.91 -3.28 2.63
CA PHE A 142 3.23 -3.90 3.89
C PHE A 142 2.10 -4.84 4.34
N LEU A 143 2.43 -6.10 4.56
CA LEU A 143 1.51 -7.14 5.01
C LEU A 143 1.76 -7.44 6.47
N ILE A 144 0.73 -7.33 7.29
CA ILE A 144 0.71 -7.77 8.68
C ILE A 144 -0.04 -9.10 8.71
N LEU A 145 0.68 -10.25 8.73
CA LEU A 145 0.03 -11.55 8.93
C LEU A 145 -0.29 -11.80 10.40
N ARG A 146 0.64 -11.45 11.27
CA ARG A 146 0.49 -11.54 12.71
C ARG A 146 1.47 -10.62 13.41
N HIS A 147 0.96 -9.79 14.30
CA HIS A 147 1.79 -8.92 15.13
C HIS A 147 1.37 -9.01 16.61
N PRO A 148 2.33 -9.02 17.56
CA PRO A 148 2.03 -9.15 18.99
C PRO A 148 1.59 -7.84 19.66
N ALA A 149 1.84 -6.67 19.06
CA ALA A 149 1.44 -5.39 19.60
C ALA A 149 -0.09 -5.29 19.68
N HIS A 150 -0.58 -4.68 20.74
CA HIS A 150 -2.01 -4.52 20.99
C HIS A 150 -2.65 -3.61 19.96
N GLU A 151 -1.93 -2.58 19.57
CA GLU A 151 -2.31 -1.55 18.58
C GLU A 151 -2.58 -2.15 17.20
N LEU A 152 -1.88 -3.24 16.85
CA LEU A 152 -2.00 -3.93 15.56
C LEU A 152 -2.84 -5.21 15.64
N ARG A 153 -3.59 -5.40 16.72
CA ARG A 153 -4.32 -6.65 16.95
C ARG A 153 -5.43 -6.88 15.93
N GLU A 154 -6.09 -5.80 15.52
CA GLU A 154 -7.16 -5.84 14.52
C GLU A 154 -6.63 -5.88 13.08
N ASP A 155 -5.34 -5.52 12.89
CA ASP A 155 -4.68 -5.49 11.57
C ASP A 155 -4.04 -6.82 11.19
N ASN A 156 -4.19 -7.86 11.98
CA ASN A 156 -3.73 -9.19 11.58
C ASN A 156 -4.42 -9.64 10.28
N TRP A 157 -3.64 -10.20 9.35
CA TRP A 157 -4.08 -10.56 8.00
C TRP A 157 -4.43 -9.37 7.11
N HIS A 158 -3.78 -8.23 7.33
CA HIS A 158 -4.10 -6.99 6.65
C HIS A 158 -2.93 -6.44 5.83
N TRP A 159 -3.25 -5.83 4.69
CA TRP A 159 -2.33 -5.08 3.86
C TRP A 159 -2.53 -3.59 4.05
N VAL A 160 -1.43 -2.86 4.20
CA VAL A 160 -1.40 -1.39 4.23
C VAL A 160 -0.39 -0.86 3.22
N THR A 161 -0.48 0.41 2.88
CA THR A 161 0.46 1.09 1.99
C THR A 161 1.33 2.04 2.79
N ILE A 162 2.63 1.79 2.91
CA ILE A 162 3.55 2.75 3.50
C ILE A 162 3.80 3.85 2.48
N THR A 163 3.50 5.09 2.88
CA THR A 163 3.53 6.28 2.05
C THR A 163 4.60 7.27 2.49
N GLY A 164 5.22 7.06 3.66
CA GLY A 164 6.23 7.99 4.15
C GLY A 164 6.89 7.55 5.44
N PHE A 165 7.74 8.43 5.94
CA PHE A 165 8.47 8.23 7.20
C PHE A 165 8.84 9.56 7.86
N ASP A 166 9.06 9.52 9.17
CA ASP A 166 9.71 10.57 9.95
C ASP A 166 10.86 9.96 10.75
N GLU A 167 12.11 10.27 10.37
CA GLU A 167 13.31 9.73 11.03
C GLU A 167 13.51 10.33 12.43
N GLU A 168 13.03 11.56 12.69
CA GLU A 168 13.20 12.23 13.98
C GLU A 168 12.22 11.69 15.02
N GLU A 169 11.01 11.38 14.57
CA GLU A 169 9.95 10.80 15.41
C GLU A 169 9.97 9.25 15.40
N GLU A 170 10.87 8.63 14.63
CA GLU A 170 10.99 7.17 14.46
C GLU A 170 9.68 6.51 14.00
N LYS A 171 9.00 7.12 13.00
CA LYS A 171 7.69 6.69 12.51
C LYS A 171 7.68 6.35 11.03
N LEU A 172 6.85 5.39 10.67
CA LEU A 172 6.36 5.21 9.31
C LEU A 172 4.98 5.86 9.18
N ILE A 173 4.69 6.34 7.97
CA ILE A 173 3.38 6.91 7.61
C ILE A 173 2.75 5.93 6.63
N TRP A 174 1.50 5.57 6.85
CA TRP A 174 0.79 4.66 5.96
C TRP A 174 -0.66 5.07 5.67
N SER A 175 -1.18 4.56 4.56
CA SER A 175 -2.60 4.56 4.26
C SER A 175 -3.19 3.23 4.74
N HIS A 176 -4.14 3.33 5.65
CA HIS A 176 -4.81 2.21 6.29
C HIS A 176 -6.32 2.49 6.38
N CYS A 177 -7.15 1.66 5.78
CA CYS A 177 -8.62 1.82 5.79
C CYS A 177 -9.10 3.23 5.45
N GLY A 178 -8.47 3.89 4.46
CA GLY A 178 -8.79 5.25 4.05
C GLY A 178 -8.27 6.36 4.98
N GLU A 179 -7.51 6.03 6.01
CA GLU A 179 -6.91 6.98 6.94
C GLU A 179 -5.39 7.11 6.76
N CYS A 180 -4.87 8.29 7.07
CA CYS A 180 -3.44 8.53 7.17
C CYS A 180 -3.01 8.35 8.61
N GLU A 181 -2.20 7.35 8.88
CA GLU A 181 -1.74 7.04 10.23
C GLU A 181 -0.22 7.05 10.33
N GLU A 182 0.28 7.40 11.51
CA GLU A 182 1.69 7.30 11.86
C GLU A 182 1.89 6.16 12.86
N ILE A 183 2.85 5.28 12.57
CA ILE A 183 3.15 4.12 13.38
C ILE A 183 4.62 4.14 13.82
N ASP A 184 4.87 3.91 15.10
CA ASP A 184 6.23 3.77 15.63
C ASP A 184 6.91 2.53 15.05
N TRP A 185 8.03 2.70 14.36
CA TRP A 185 8.75 1.58 13.76
C TRP A 185 9.46 0.69 14.79
N ASN A 186 9.75 1.22 16.01
CA ASN A 186 10.26 0.38 17.10
C ASN A 186 9.16 -0.60 17.55
N MET A 187 7.90 -0.14 17.65
CA MET A 187 6.77 -1.02 17.95
C MET A 187 6.59 -2.09 16.86
N LEU A 188 6.82 -1.75 15.57
CA LEU A 188 6.69 -2.69 14.47
C LEU A 188 7.79 -3.75 14.45
N PHE A 189 9.03 -3.40 14.81
CA PHE A 189 10.19 -4.25 14.52
C PHE A 189 11.04 -4.61 15.75
N ASP A 190 11.00 -3.82 16.83
CA ASP A 190 11.75 -4.10 18.08
C ASP A 190 10.88 -4.83 19.09
N THR A 191 10.54 -6.07 18.81
CA THR A 191 9.74 -6.90 19.69
C THR A 191 10.43 -8.24 19.95
N ASP A 192 10.51 -8.67 21.21
CA ASP A 192 10.98 -9.99 21.61
C ASP A 192 10.02 -11.13 21.21
N LYS A 193 8.81 -10.78 20.78
CA LYS A 193 7.79 -11.74 20.36
C LYS A 193 7.85 -11.95 18.86
N LYS A 194 7.56 -13.17 18.43
CA LYS A 194 7.47 -13.49 17.01
C LYS A 194 6.35 -12.71 16.35
N TYR A 195 6.69 -12.02 15.26
CA TYR A 195 5.76 -11.39 14.35
C TYR A 195 5.96 -11.94 12.93
N TYR A 196 4.95 -11.78 12.10
CA TYR A 196 4.97 -12.25 10.71
C TYR A 196 4.50 -11.11 9.82
N VAL A 197 5.46 -10.45 9.18
CA VAL A 197 5.20 -9.36 8.25
C VAL A 197 5.88 -9.63 6.91
N GLY A 198 5.34 -9.03 5.86
CA GLY A 198 5.89 -9.09 4.52
C GLY A 198 5.93 -7.71 3.88
N ILE A 199 6.98 -7.42 3.15
CA ILE A 199 7.23 -6.11 2.57
C ILE A 199 7.49 -6.30 1.08
N VAL A 200 6.87 -5.47 0.24
CA VAL A 200 7.07 -5.48 -1.21
C VAL A 200 7.27 -4.06 -1.70
N LYS A 201 8.29 -3.86 -2.50
CA LYS A 201 8.53 -2.63 -3.24
C LYS A 201 8.73 -2.90 -4.72
N PHE A 202 8.49 -1.89 -5.52
CA PHE A 202 8.62 -1.96 -6.97
C PHE A 202 9.56 -0.87 -7.46
N LYS A 203 10.20 -1.14 -8.58
CA LYS A 203 10.95 -0.15 -9.34
C LYS A 203 10.83 -0.47 -10.83
N GLU A 204 11.07 0.53 -11.67
CA GLU A 204 11.11 0.36 -13.11
C GLU A 204 12.19 -0.65 -13.51
N GLU A 205 11.89 -1.49 -14.50
CA GLU A 205 12.92 -2.28 -15.18
C GLU A 205 13.58 -1.40 -16.24
N GLU A 206 14.90 -1.25 -16.15
CA GLU A 206 15.74 -0.59 -17.16
C GLU A 206 15.75 -1.34 -18.50
#